data_f79fbcd015c2a4cf2783500c9648bbcb
#
_entry.id   f79fbcd015c2a4cf2783500c9648bbcb
#
_cell.length_a   1.000
_cell.length_b   1.000
_cell.length_c   1.000
_cell.angle_alpha   90.00
_cell.angle_beta   90.00
_cell.angle_gamma   90.00
#
_symmetry.space_group_name_H-M   'P 1'
#
loop_
_entity.id
_entity.type
_entity.pdbx_description
1 polymer ?
#
loop_
_entity_poly.entity_id
_entity_poly.type
_entity_poly.pdbx_seq_one_letter_code
_entity_poly.pdbx_strand_id
1 'polypeptide(L)'
;MPLIKELHFNFETQLILWKIDESEQELRQLVELPKAEKEKLNQRKSAQHRIEFLSSRASLSALGVSLKDLQFHEHGAPFLGNQKFCSLSHSAAYAAAVISDKSVGVDVETYRNKISRIGPKFRHQKEEFTLNKENEIALLTRLWTAK
;
A
#
# COMPACT_ATOMS: atom_id res chain seq x y z
N MET A 1 5.46 -0.34 18.43
CA MET A 1 4.66 -0.51 17.20
C MET A 1 4.55 0.83 16.50
N PRO A 2 5.01 0.97 15.29
CA PRO A 2 5.01 2.24 14.58
C PRO A 2 3.72 2.46 13.77
N LEU A 3 2.57 2.18 14.38
CA LEU A 3 1.28 2.59 13.83
C LEU A 3 1.24 4.10 13.82
N ILE A 4 1.22 4.72 12.63
CA ILE A 4 1.18 6.18 12.54
C ILE A 4 -0.24 6.68 12.60
N LYS A 5 -1.18 6.00 11.96
CA LYS A 5 -2.56 6.48 11.90
C LYS A 5 -3.52 5.35 11.52
N GLU A 6 -4.52 5.17 12.37
CA GLU A 6 -5.73 4.46 12.02
C GLU A 6 -6.81 5.49 11.70
N LEU A 7 -7.46 5.35 10.54
CA LEU A 7 -8.51 6.25 10.08
C LEU A 7 -9.79 5.46 9.86
N HIS A 8 -10.85 5.92 10.50
CA HIS A 8 -12.20 5.43 10.26
C HIS A 8 -12.96 6.50 9.47
N PHE A 9 -13.25 6.22 8.21
CA PHE A 9 -14.01 7.16 7.36
C PHE A 9 -15.52 7.04 7.59
N ASN A 10 -15.95 5.84 7.97
CA ASN A 10 -17.30 5.50 8.41
C ASN A 10 -17.22 4.14 9.12
N PHE A 11 -18.36 3.60 9.58
CA PHE A 11 -18.40 2.29 10.25
C PHE A 11 -17.96 1.12 9.34
N GLU A 12 -17.95 1.32 8.02
CA GLU A 12 -17.71 0.29 7.02
C GLU A 12 -16.30 0.33 6.43
N THR A 13 -15.58 1.46 6.55
CA THR A 13 -14.25 1.66 5.91
C THR A 13 -13.21 2.03 6.95
N GLN A 14 -12.20 1.18 7.07
CA GLN A 14 -11.07 1.35 7.97
C GLN A 14 -9.76 1.33 7.19
N LEU A 15 -8.87 2.23 7.51
CA LEU A 15 -7.54 2.34 6.89
C LEU A 15 -6.46 2.42 7.97
N ILE A 16 -5.37 1.72 7.73
CA ILE A 16 -4.13 1.86 8.52
C ILE A 16 -3.03 2.40 7.61
N LEU A 17 -2.32 3.40 8.10
CA LEU A 17 -1.03 3.83 7.60
C LEU A 17 0.06 3.39 8.60
N TRP A 18 0.99 2.61 8.11
CA TRP A 18 2.09 2.01 8.86
C TRP A 18 3.42 2.61 8.41
N LYS A 19 4.18 3.16 9.34
CA LYS A 19 5.57 3.53 9.08
C LYS A 19 6.44 2.29 9.24
N ILE A 20 7.32 2.06 8.29
CA ILE A 20 8.18 0.88 8.28
C ILE A 20 9.46 1.23 9.04
N ASP A 21 9.51 0.86 10.32
CA ASP A 21 10.68 1.04 11.18
C ASP A 21 11.26 -0.33 11.61
N GLU A 22 10.53 -1.44 11.33
CA GLU A 22 10.93 -2.79 11.70
C GLU A 22 11.91 -3.42 10.70
N SER A 23 12.76 -4.29 11.21
CA SER A 23 13.55 -5.22 10.41
C SER A 23 12.68 -6.32 9.77
N GLU A 24 13.20 -6.99 8.76
CA GLU A 24 12.55 -8.15 8.14
C GLU A 24 12.23 -9.24 9.18
N GLN A 25 13.14 -9.47 10.14
CA GLN A 25 12.97 -10.49 11.17
C GLN A 25 11.81 -10.16 12.12
N GLU A 26 11.70 -8.91 12.55
CA GLU A 26 10.60 -8.43 13.40
C GLU A 26 9.26 -8.54 12.68
N LEU A 27 9.19 -8.12 11.42
CA LEU A 27 7.98 -8.24 10.62
C LEU A 27 7.54 -9.69 10.41
N ARG A 28 8.49 -10.62 10.24
CA ARG A 28 8.19 -12.06 10.14
C ARG A 28 7.58 -12.63 11.42
N GLN A 29 7.90 -12.06 12.58
CA GLN A 29 7.31 -12.43 13.86
C GLN A 29 5.91 -11.83 14.07
N LEU A 30 5.65 -10.68 13.46
CA LEU A 30 4.37 -9.96 13.57
C LEU A 30 3.25 -10.60 12.72
N VAL A 31 3.58 -11.29 11.63
CA VAL A 31 2.59 -11.79 10.68
C VAL A 31 2.66 -13.31 10.51
N GLU A 32 1.52 -13.96 10.67
CA GLU A 32 1.37 -15.37 10.32
C GLU A 32 0.95 -15.49 8.84
N LEU A 33 1.93 -15.71 7.96
CA LEU A 33 1.67 -15.83 6.53
C LEU A 33 1.14 -17.24 6.18
N PRO A 34 0.05 -17.35 5.41
CA PRO A 34 -0.36 -18.58 4.76
C PRO A 34 0.71 -19.08 3.78
N LYS A 35 0.64 -20.36 3.41
CA LYS A 35 1.61 -20.98 2.49
C LYS A 35 1.80 -20.19 1.19
N ALA A 36 0.71 -19.81 0.53
CA ALA A 36 0.76 -19.04 -0.72
C ALA A 36 1.47 -17.69 -0.56
N GLU A 37 1.25 -16.99 0.56
CA GLU A 37 1.92 -15.72 0.84
C GLU A 37 3.40 -15.92 1.21
N LYS A 38 3.76 -17.02 1.88
CA LYS A 38 5.17 -17.39 2.12
C LYS A 38 5.90 -17.63 0.80
N GLU A 39 5.27 -18.30 -0.15
CA GLU A 39 5.84 -18.55 -1.47
C GLU A 39 6.09 -17.25 -2.23
N LYS A 40 5.13 -16.31 -2.21
CA LYS A 40 5.29 -14.97 -2.79
C LYS A 40 6.42 -14.19 -2.13
N LEU A 41 6.56 -14.27 -0.81
CA LEU A 41 7.63 -13.62 -0.06
C LEU A 41 9.00 -14.17 -0.49
N ASN A 42 9.12 -15.49 -0.61
CA ASN A 42 10.39 -16.17 -0.95
C ASN A 42 10.85 -15.85 -2.39
N GLN A 43 9.94 -15.48 -3.29
CA GLN A 43 10.29 -15.06 -4.65
C GLN A 43 10.93 -13.66 -4.71
N ARG A 44 10.85 -12.87 -3.62
CA ARG A 44 11.42 -11.52 -3.58
C ARG A 44 12.90 -11.57 -3.25
N LYS A 45 13.73 -11.15 -4.22
CA LYS A 45 15.20 -11.18 -4.09
C LYS A 45 15.76 -10.11 -3.15
N SER A 46 15.17 -8.90 -3.17
CA SER A 46 15.63 -7.77 -2.38
C SER A 46 15.08 -7.81 -0.95
N ALA A 47 15.91 -7.56 0.04
CA ALA A 47 15.48 -7.39 1.43
C ALA A 47 14.44 -6.27 1.58
N GLN A 48 14.66 -5.15 0.89
CA GLN A 48 13.70 -4.04 0.88
C GLN A 48 12.32 -4.48 0.38
N HIS A 49 12.24 -5.22 -0.72
CA HIS A 49 10.97 -5.72 -1.24
C HIS A 49 10.29 -6.74 -0.31
N ARG A 50 11.07 -7.51 0.47
CA ARG A 50 10.50 -8.41 1.49
C ARG A 50 9.94 -7.63 2.67
N ILE A 51 10.65 -6.59 3.13
CA ILE A 51 10.17 -5.70 4.19
C ILE A 51 8.87 -5.01 3.77
N GLU A 52 8.82 -4.42 2.59
CA GLU A 52 7.61 -3.76 2.04
C GLU A 52 6.43 -4.75 1.93
N PHE A 53 6.69 -5.95 1.46
CA PHE A 53 5.68 -7.01 1.39
C PHE A 53 5.12 -7.37 2.76
N LEU A 54 6.00 -7.62 3.73
CA LEU A 54 5.63 -7.98 5.09
C LEU A 54 4.87 -6.86 5.79
N SER A 55 5.31 -5.62 5.63
CA SER A 55 4.67 -4.44 6.22
C SER A 55 3.25 -4.24 5.71
N SER A 56 2.99 -4.48 4.42
CA SER A 56 1.63 -4.40 3.88
C SER A 56 0.70 -5.48 4.47
N ARG A 57 1.23 -6.68 4.76
CA ARG A 57 0.48 -7.75 5.42
C ARG A 57 0.27 -7.47 6.90
N ALA A 58 1.28 -6.91 7.56
CA ALA A 58 1.16 -6.45 8.95
C ALA A 58 0.07 -5.37 9.08
N SER A 59 0.02 -4.42 8.16
CA SER A 59 -1.02 -3.39 8.11
C SER A 59 -2.43 -3.99 7.98
N LEU A 60 -2.60 -4.99 7.11
CA LEU A 60 -3.89 -5.67 6.95
C LEU A 60 -4.27 -6.47 8.19
N SER A 61 -3.32 -7.18 8.80
CA SER A 61 -3.55 -7.91 10.06
C SER A 61 -3.92 -6.98 11.20
N ALA A 62 -3.35 -5.78 11.27
CA ALA A 62 -3.66 -4.79 12.29
C ALA A 62 -5.11 -4.26 12.19
N LEU A 63 -5.76 -4.38 11.03
CA LEU A 63 -7.20 -4.15 10.85
C LEU A 63 -8.07 -5.33 11.33
N GLY A 64 -7.48 -6.33 11.99
CA GLY A 64 -8.21 -7.50 12.49
C GLY A 64 -8.52 -8.56 11.41
N VAL A 65 -7.91 -8.46 10.24
CA VAL A 65 -8.11 -9.40 9.13
C VAL A 65 -7.15 -10.57 9.23
N SER A 66 -7.67 -11.79 9.16
CA SER A 66 -6.84 -12.98 8.99
C SER A 66 -6.25 -13.02 7.58
N LEU A 67 -4.94 -13.18 7.46
CA LEU A 67 -4.29 -13.31 6.14
C LEU A 67 -4.68 -14.60 5.41
N LYS A 68 -5.34 -15.55 6.09
CA LYS A 68 -5.93 -16.74 5.45
C LYS A 68 -7.14 -16.37 4.57
N ASP A 69 -7.80 -15.26 4.85
CA ASP A 69 -8.93 -14.75 4.08
C ASP A 69 -8.51 -13.90 2.88
N LEU A 70 -7.23 -13.50 2.81
CA LEU A 70 -6.68 -12.71 1.72
C LEU A 70 -6.55 -13.56 0.45
N GLN A 71 -7.27 -13.16 -0.59
CA GLN A 71 -7.27 -13.78 -1.90
C GLN A 71 -6.98 -12.75 -2.98
N PHE A 72 -6.70 -13.20 -4.19
CA PHE A 72 -6.39 -12.34 -5.32
C PHE A 72 -7.18 -12.78 -6.55
N HIS A 73 -7.76 -11.83 -7.26
CA HIS A 73 -8.32 -12.06 -8.59
C HIS A 73 -7.21 -12.39 -9.60
N GLU A 74 -7.56 -12.94 -10.74
CA GLU A 74 -6.61 -13.26 -11.82
C GLU A 74 -5.77 -12.07 -12.26
N HIS A 75 -6.34 -10.86 -12.24
CA HIS A 75 -5.65 -9.61 -12.55
C HIS A 75 -4.87 -9.02 -11.37
N GLY A 76 -4.75 -9.74 -10.24
CA GLY A 76 -3.90 -9.38 -9.11
C GLY A 76 -4.54 -8.49 -8.04
N ALA A 77 -5.79 -8.04 -8.21
CA ALA A 77 -6.46 -7.24 -7.19
C ALA A 77 -6.80 -8.09 -5.95
N PRO A 78 -6.48 -7.63 -4.73
CA PRO A 78 -6.79 -8.34 -3.50
C PRO A 78 -8.28 -8.23 -3.14
N PHE A 79 -8.80 -9.28 -2.50
CA PHE A 79 -10.12 -9.28 -1.86
C PHE A 79 -10.13 -10.21 -0.65
N LEU A 80 -11.14 -10.10 0.20
CA LEU A 80 -11.28 -10.94 1.38
C LEU A 80 -12.40 -11.97 1.19
N GLY A 81 -12.19 -13.19 1.67
CA GLY A 81 -13.13 -14.30 1.52
C GLY A 81 -14.50 -14.08 2.19
N ASN A 82 -14.63 -13.07 3.06
CA ASN A 82 -15.88 -12.65 3.68
C ASN A 82 -16.65 -11.58 2.89
N GLN A 83 -16.38 -11.44 1.61
CA GLN A 83 -16.99 -10.47 0.68
C GLN A 83 -16.62 -9.00 0.96
N LYS A 84 -15.66 -8.72 1.84
CA LYS A 84 -15.12 -7.39 2.01
C LYS A 84 -14.09 -7.06 0.95
N PHE A 85 -14.09 -5.80 0.54
CA PHE A 85 -13.05 -5.24 -0.33
C PHE A 85 -11.84 -4.87 0.51
N CYS A 86 -10.67 -5.06 -0.05
CA CYS A 86 -9.42 -4.55 0.54
C CYS A 86 -8.49 -4.02 -0.53
N SER A 87 -7.58 -3.17 -0.12
CA SER A 87 -6.48 -2.70 -0.96
C SER A 87 -5.24 -2.54 -0.11
N LEU A 88 -4.10 -2.81 -0.72
CA LEU A 88 -2.78 -2.76 -0.09
C LEU A 88 -1.86 -1.90 -0.95
N SER A 89 -1.11 -1.03 -0.32
CA SER A 89 -0.05 -0.27 -0.98
C SER A 89 1.16 -0.15 -0.07
N HIS A 90 2.32 0.03 -0.66
CA HIS A 90 3.56 0.27 0.06
C HIS A 90 4.53 1.12 -0.74
N SER A 91 5.37 1.83 -0.03
CA SER A 91 6.55 2.52 -0.52
C SER A 91 7.73 2.20 0.41
N ALA A 92 8.91 2.74 0.12
CA ALA A 92 10.12 2.41 0.90
C ALA A 92 9.98 2.64 2.42
N ALA A 93 9.17 3.63 2.84
CA ALA A 93 9.05 4.05 4.24
C ALA A 93 7.66 3.78 4.85
N TYR A 94 6.67 3.45 4.02
CA TYR A 94 5.29 3.32 4.48
C TYR A 94 4.57 2.16 3.81
N ALA A 95 3.67 1.54 4.55
CA ALA A 95 2.67 0.61 4.05
C ALA A 95 1.27 1.10 4.43
N ALA A 96 0.28 0.80 3.62
CA ALA A 96 -1.11 1.11 3.91
C ALA A 96 -2.00 -0.08 3.58
N ALA A 97 -3.03 -0.26 4.37
CA ALA A 97 -4.09 -1.22 4.12
C ALA A 97 -5.44 -0.57 4.37
N VAL A 98 -6.40 -0.87 3.54
CA VAL A 98 -7.80 -0.45 3.71
C VAL A 98 -8.73 -1.63 3.53
N ILE A 99 -9.78 -1.69 4.34
CA ILE A 99 -10.89 -2.64 4.21
C ILE A 99 -12.21 -1.88 4.15
N SER A 100 -13.16 -2.39 3.39
CA SER A 100 -14.48 -1.77 3.25
C SER A 100 -15.53 -2.78 2.77
N ASP A 101 -16.79 -2.49 3.04
CA ASP A 101 -17.94 -3.20 2.44
C ASP A 101 -18.22 -2.73 0.99
N LYS A 102 -17.56 -1.67 0.55
CA LYS A 102 -17.63 -1.14 -0.82
C LYS A 102 -16.28 -1.20 -1.50
N SER A 103 -16.27 -1.15 -2.83
CA SER A 103 -15.04 -1.06 -3.62
C SER A 103 -14.17 0.08 -3.13
N VAL A 104 -12.92 -0.22 -2.82
CA VAL A 104 -11.98 0.71 -2.21
C VAL A 104 -10.57 0.50 -2.76
N GLY A 105 -9.81 1.57 -2.84
CA GLY A 105 -8.41 1.55 -3.19
C GLY A 105 -7.59 2.44 -2.27
N VAL A 106 -6.34 2.07 -2.03
CA VAL A 106 -5.35 2.88 -1.32
C VAL A 106 -4.06 2.89 -2.11
N ASP A 107 -3.42 4.03 -2.16
CA ASP A 107 -2.06 4.16 -2.63
C ASP A 107 -1.24 5.05 -1.70
N VAL A 108 0.01 4.69 -1.47
CA VAL A 108 0.96 5.45 -0.67
C VAL A 108 2.27 5.58 -1.43
N GLU A 109 2.70 6.82 -1.60
CA GLU A 109 3.91 7.14 -2.31
C GLU A 109 4.79 8.11 -1.50
N THR A 110 6.09 7.97 -1.66
CA THR A 110 7.06 8.95 -1.16
C THR A 110 7.45 9.91 -2.27
N TYR A 111 7.72 11.16 -1.91
CA TYR A 111 8.22 12.14 -2.87
C TYR A 111 9.60 11.75 -3.40
N ARG A 112 9.70 11.62 -4.72
CA ARG A 112 10.95 11.24 -5.41
C ARG A 112 11.19 12.13 -6.62
N ASN A 113 12.41 12.57 -6.82
CA ASN A 113 12.79 13.37 -8.00
C ASN A 113 12.50 12.65 -9.33
N LYS A 114 12.50 11.33 -9.33
CA LYS A 114 12.17 10.50 -10.50
C LYS A 114 10.81 10.82 -11.10
N ILE A 115 9.84 11.28 -10.28
CA ILE A 115 8.47 11.57 -10.74
C ILE A 115 8.44 12.63 -11.84
N SER A 116 9.34 13.63 -11.81
CA SER A 116 9.42 14.67 -12.82
C SER A 116 9.76 14.10 -14.21
N ARG A 117 10.58 13.05 -14.26
CA ARG A 117 10.96 12.39 -15.53
C ARG A 117 9.83 11.56 -16.14
N ILE A 118 8.97 10.99 -15.31
CA ILE A 118 7.86 10.15 -15.77
C ILE A 118 6.54 10.92 -15.87
N GLY A 119 6.47 12.12 -15.31
CA GLY A 119 5.28 12.98 -15.32
C GLY A 119 4.60 13.09 -16.69
N PRO A 120 5.34 13.37 -17.80
CA PRO A 120 4.75 13.45 -19.14
C PRO A 120 4.04 12.17 -19.61
N LYS A 121 4.37 11.01 -19.05
CA LYS A 121 3.81 9.71 -19.44
C LYS A 121 2.40 9.44 -18.87
N PHE A 122 2.06 10.06 -17.75
CA PHE A 122 0.78 9.82 -17.08
C PHE A 122 -0.10 11.07 -16.95
N ARG A 123 0.47 12.26 -17.17
CA ARG A 123 -0.25 13.52 -17.15
C ARG A 123 -1.13 13.65 -18.41
N HIS A 124 -2.41 13.94 -18.21
CA HIS A 124 -3.31 14.22 -19.32
C HIS A 124 -3.18 15.69 -19.75
N GLN A 125 -3.35 15.98 -21.05
CA GLN A 125 -3.24 17.33 -21.61
C GLN A 125 -4.21 18.35 -20.96
N LYS A 126 -5.36 17.89 -20.46
CA LYS A 126 -6.37 18.71 -19.79
C LYS A 126 -6.10 18.94 -18.30
N GLU A 127 -5.06 18.33 -17.74
CA GLU A 127 -4.66 18.54 -16.36
C GLU A 127 -3.76 19.78 -16.27
N GLU A 128 -4.40 20.93 -16.24
CA GLU A 128 -3.74 22.23 -16.16
C GLU A 128 -3.43 22.57 -14.69
N PHE A 129 -2.17 22.53 -14.33
CA PHE A 129 -1.65 23.11 -13.10
C PHE A 129 -0.27 23.68 -13.33
N THR A 130 0.01 24.77 -12.65
CA THR A 130 1.31 25.43 -12.76
C THR A 130 2.36 24.64 -12.01
N LEU A 131 3.28 24.01 -12.75
CA LEU A 131 4.46 23.36 -12.20
C LEU A 131 5.60 24.36 -12.07
N ASN A 132 6.22 24.38 -10.91
CA ASN A 132 7.48 25.06 -10.66
C ASN A 132 8.42 24.15 -9.87
N LYS A 133 9.68 24.55 -9.69
CA LYS A 133 10.68 23.72 -8.99
C LYS A 133 10.28 23.36 -7.54
N GLU A 134 9.46 24.17 -6.90
CA GLU A 134 9.06 23.96 -5.50
C GLU A 134 7.90 22.97 -5.36
N ASN A 135 6.97 22.96 -6.31
CA ASN A 135 5.74 22.18 -6.21
C ASN A 135 5.66 20.96 -7.15
N GLU A 136 6.52 20.87 -8.16
CA GLU A 136 6.44 19.86 -9.22
C GLU A 136 6.39 18.44 -8.67
N ILE A 137 7.33 18.07 -7.82
CA ILE A 137 7.42 16.71 -7.26
C ILE A 137 6.15 16.38 -6.47
N ALA A 138 5.70 17.29 -5.63
CA ALA A 138 4.51 17.08 -4.79
C ALA A 138 3.24 16.94 -5.64
N LEU A 139 3.04 17.81 -6.63
CA LEU A 139 1.86 17.78 -7.50
C LEU A 139 1.85 16.55 -8.40
N LEU A 140 2.99 16.20 -9.02
CA LEU A 140 3.08 15.00 -9.84
C LEU A 140 2.91 13.72 -9.02
N THR A 141 3.44 13.66 -7.80
CA THR A 141 3.23 12.51 -6.92
C THR A 141 1.77 12.36 -6.54
N ARG A 142 1.08 13.45 -6.18
CA ARG A 142 -0.36 13.42 -5.88
C ARG A 142 -1.19 12.98 -7.09
N LEU A 143 -0.85 13.45 -8.28
CA LEU A 143 -1.51 13.04 -9.52
C LEU A 143 -1.29 11.56 -9.82
N TRP A 144 -0.09 11.05 -9.59
CA TRP A 144 0.24 9.63 -9.74
C TRP A 144 -0.58 8.75 -8.79
N THR A 145 -0.66 9.11 -7.52
CA THR A 145 -1.42 8.34 -6.50
C THR A 145 -2.93 8.39 -6.73
N ALA A 146 -3.44 9.40 -7.44
CA ALA A 146 -4.86 9.54 -7.72
C ALA A 146 -5.34 8.76 -8.97
N LYS A 147 -4.42 8.22 -9.76
CA LYS A 147 -4.70 7.47 -11.00
C LYS A 147 -4.59 5.97 -10.83
#